data_79c82b665266e1d9dc77fa4789c8ebde
#
_entry.id   79c82b665266e1d9dc77fa4789c8ebde
#
_cell.length_a   1.000
_cell.length_b   1.000
_cell.length_c   1.000
_cell.angle_alpha   90.00
_cell.angle_beta   90.00
_cell.angle_gamma   90.00
#
_symmetry.space_group_name_H-M   'P 1'
#
loop_
_entity.id
_entity.type
_entity.pdbx_description
1 polymer ?
#
loop_
_entity_poly.entity_id
_entity_poly.type
_entity_poly.pdbx_seq_one_letter_code
_entity_poly.pdbx_strand_id
1 'polypeptide(L)'
;MRLPAANVKSAPGGFTLLEVMFAVVAFCTATFAILALVSQSLDMARRLQRPMVDAGLVASELSLTNRFIEGTESGDLGELLGDGYKGYTWDYAVDEAQSNKLFQVVIVLQRNEGSKPVVSKMTVLFYRPDSPPGSLDGGNFK
;
A
#
# COMPACT_ATOMS: atom_id res chain seq x y z
N MET A 1 -29.04 33.54 -73.55
CA MET A 1 -27.59 33.40 -73.40
C MET A 1 -27.36 32.41 -72.19
N ARG A 2 -27.09 31.12 -72.45
CA ARG A 2 -26.92 30.09 -71.41
C ARG A 2 -25.42 29.87 -71.27
N LEU A 3 -24.95 30.09 -70.07
CA LEU A 3 -23.56 29.74 -69.68
C LEU A 3 -23.44 28.22 -69.47
N PRO A 4 -22.38 27.57 -69.95
CA PRO A 4 -22.18 26.15 -69.73
C PRO A 4 -21.73 25.89 -68.30
N ALA A 5 -22.40 24.95 -67.62
CA ALA A 5 -22.01 24.45 -66.32
C ALA A 5 -20.65 23.72 -66.43
N ALA A 6 -19.66 24.23 -65.73
CA ALA A 6 -18.35 23.59 -65.60
C ALA A 6 -18.52 22.29 -64.76
N ASN A 7 -18.38 21.18 -65.42
CA ASN A 7 -18.38 19.84 -64.77
C ASN A 7 -16.98 19.65 -64.14
N VAL A 8 -16.90 19.96 -62.84
CA VAL A 8 -15.70 19.66 -62.06
C VAL A 8 -15.67 18.14 -61.82
N LYS A 9 -14.93 17.42 -62.66
CA LYS A 9 -14.57 16.04 -62.39
C LYS A 9 -13.65 16.01 -61.19
N SER A 10 -14.16 15.61 -60.01
CA SER A 10 -13.34 15.23 -58.89
C SER A 10 -12.54 14.00 -59.26
N ALA A 11 -11.23 14.12 -59.44
CA ALA A 11 -10.32 13.03 -59.61
C ALA A 11 -10.38 12.16 -58.32
N PRO A 12 -10.46 10.81 -58.42
CA PRO A 12 -10.31 9.93 -57.26
C PRO A 12 -8.86 10.08 -56.80
N GLY A 13 -8.65 10.82 -55.72
CA GLY A 13 -7.33 10.90 -55.06
C GLY A 13 -6.98 9.53 -54.47
N GLY A 14 -6.09 8.82 -55.16
CA GLY A 14 -5.50 7.59 -54.60
C GLY A 14 -4.62 7.94 -53.41
N PHE A 15 -4.71 7.17 -52.32
CA PHE A 15 -3.85 7.31 -51.13
C PHE A 15 -2.38 7.20 -51.57
N THR A 16 -1.56 8.13 -51.13
CA THR A 16 -0.13 8.06 -51.38
C THR A 16 0.51 7.05 -50.41
N LEU A 17 1.54 6.36 -50.83
CA LEU A 17 2.27 5.41 -49.99
C LEU A 17 2.77 6.07 -48.69
N LEU A 18 3.14 7.31 -48.77
CA LEU A 18 3.57 8.13 -47.63
C LEU A 18 2.45 8.35 -46.62
N GLU A 19 1.21 8.57 -47.06
CA GLU A 19 0.04 8.76 -46.19
C GLU A 19 -0.29 7.49 -45.42
N VAL A 20 -0.19 6.33 -46.10
CA VAL A 20 -0.37 5.02 -45.44
C VAL A 20 0.70 4.79 -44.38
N MET A 21 1.98 5.12 -44.68
CA MET A 21 3.05 5.03 -43.67
C MET A 21 2.78 5.89 -42.43
N PHE A 22 2.38 7.15 -42.63
CA PHE A 22 2.01 8.00 -41.49
C PHE A 22 0.81 7.50 -40.71
N ALA A 23 -0.20 6.98 -41.39
CA ALA A 23 -1.36 6.40 -40.72
C ALA A 23 -0.98 5.19 -39.86
N VAL A 24 -0.12 4.29 -40.35
CA VAL A 24 0.36 3.13 -39.59
C VAL A 24 1.19 3.55 -38.38
N VAL A 25 2.11 4.51 -38.54
CA VAL A 25 2.91 5.03 -37.42
C VAL A 25 2.01 5.68 -36.36
N ALA A 26 1.05 6.50 -36.78
CA ALA A 26 0.11 7.13 -35.86
C ALA A 26 -0.75 6.09 -35.13
N PHE A 27 -1.20 5.04 -35.82
CA PHE A 27 -1.96 3.95 -35.23
C PHE A 27 -1.13 3.17 -34.21
N CYS A 28 0.11 2.82 -34.55
CA CYS A 28 1.01 2.10 -33.63
C CYS A 28 1.29 2.94 -32.37
N THR A 29 1.60 4.22 -32.52
CA THR A 29 1.86 5.11 -31.37
C THR A 29 0.64 5.23 -30.45
N ALA A 30 -0.56 5.37 -31.01
CA ALA A 30 -1.80 5.42 -30.25
C ALA A 30 -2.03 4.09 -29.48
N THR A 31 -1.80 2.96 -30.13
CA THR A 31 -1.95 1.65 -29.53
C THR A 31 -0.98 1.45 -28.35
N PHE A 32 0.30 1.82 -28.51
CA PHE A 32 1.28 1.76 -27.43
C PHE A 32 0.93 2.69 -26.26
N ALA A 33 0.42 3.89 -26.55
CA ALA A 33 -0.02 4.80 -25.50
C ALA A 33 -1.17 4.23 -24.68
N ILE A 34 -2.14 3.60 -25.31
CA ILE A 34 -3.27 2.92 -24.61
C ILE A 34 -2.76 1.76 -23.76
N LEU A 35 -1.87 0.92 -24.29
CA LEU A 35 -1.28 -0.20 -23.55
C LEU A 35 -0.51 0.27 -22.32
N ALA A 36 0.25 1.37 -22.44
CA ALA A 36 0.97 1.96 -21.31
C ALA A 36 0.01 2.45 -20.22
N LEU A 37 -1.09 3.12 -20.58
CA LEU A 37 -2.12 3.56 -19.64
C LEU A 37 -2.80 2.39 -18.93
N VAL A 38 -3.14 1.32 -19.66
CA VAL A 38 -3.75 0.12 -19.07
C VAL A 38 -2.78 -0.54 -18.09
N SER A 39 -1.51 -0.65 -18.45
CA SER A 39 -0.48 -1.23 -17.56
C SER A 39 -0.34 -0.41 -16.27
N GLN A 40 -0.30 0.91 -16.34
CA GLN A 40 -0.25 1.77 -15.16
C GLN A 40 -1.50 1.63 -14.29
N SER A 41 -2.68 1.54 -14.90
CA SER A 41 -3.95 1.35 -14.17
C SER A 41 -3.98 0.02 -13.44
N LEU A 42 -3.48 -1.06 -14.07
CA LEU A 42 -3.39 -2.37 -13.43
C LEU A 42 -2.39 -2.39 -12.27
N ASP A 43 -1.25 -1.73 -12.40
CA ASP A 43 -0.28 -1.63 -11.30
C ASP A 43 -0.86 -0.85 -10.11
N MET A 44 -1.61 0.22 -10.38
CA MET A 44 -2.28 0.99 -9.34
C MET A 44 -3.39 0.17 -8.66
N ALA A 45 -4.19 -0.57 -9.43
CA ALA A 45 -5.21 -1.47 -8.90
C ALA A 45 -4.60 -2.58 -8.02
N ARG A 46 -3.49 -3.18 -8.44
CA ARG A 46 -2.75 -4.18 -7.64
C ARG A 46 -2.20 -3.60 -6.34
N ARG A 47 -1.73 -2.36 -6.34
CA ARG A 47 -1.27 -1.68 -5.11
C ARG A 47 -2.40 -1.45 -4.13
N LEU A 48 -3.60 -1.11 -4.61
CA LEU A 48 -4.79 -0.90 -3.78
C LEU A 48 -5.38 -2.21 -3.23
N GLN A 49 -5.16 -3.33 -3.90
CA GLN A 49 -5.60 -4.66 -3.42
C GLN A 49 -4.70 -5.23 -2.32
N ARG A 50 -3.52 -4.66 -2.09
CA ARG A 50 -2.65 -5.09 -1.00
C ARG A 50 -3.26 -4.65 0.33
N PRO A 51 -3.37 -5.55 1.31
CA PRO A 51 -3.86 -5.16 2.63
C PRO A 51 -2.96 -4.04 3.16
N MET A 52 -3.58 -2.94 3.53
CA MET A 52 -2.90 -1.81 4.16
C MET A 52 -2.58 -2.23 5.58
N VAL A 53 -1.36 -2.68 5.80
CA VAL A 53 -0.91 -3.09 7.14
C VAL A 53 -0.53 -1.84 7.90
N ASP A 54 -1.30 -1.57 8.94
CA ASP A 54 -1.04 -0.46 9.85
C ASP A 54 -0.64 -0.99 11.23
N ALA A 55 0.26 -0.27 11.90
CA ALA A 55 0.67 -0.59 13.27
C ALA A 55 -0.51 -0.61 14.26
N GLY A 56 -1.59 0.10 13.94
CA GLY A 56 -2.84 0.08 14.71
C GLY A 56 -3.52 -1.28 14.74
N LEU A 57 -3.42 -2.08 13.67
CA LEU A 57 -3.93 -3.45 13.63
C LEU A 57 -3.21 -4.34 14.64
N VAL A 58 -1.89 -4.26 14.69
CA VAL A 58 -1.07 -5.01 15.67
C VAL A 58 -1.37 -4.53 17.08
N ALA A 59 -1.44 -3.22 17.28
CA ALA A 59 -1.78 -2.64 18.59
C ALA A 59 -3.13 -3.15 19.11
N SER A 60 -4.14 -3.23 18.23
CA SER A 60 -5.46 -3.72 18.61
C SER A 60 -5.44 -5.20 19.00
N GLU A 61 -4.77 -6.05 18.24
CA GLU A 61 -4.69 -7.48 18.50
C GLU A 61 -3.90 -7.78 19.79
N LEU A 62 -2.74 -7.14 19.96
CA LEU A 62 -1.94 -7.28 21.17
C LEU A 62 -2.67 -6.73 22.42
N SER A 63 -3.46 -5.67 22.26
CA SER A 63 -4.28 -5.13 23.34
C SER A 63 -5.42 -6.07 23.73
N LEU A 64 -6.11 -6.67 22.75
CA LEU A 64 -7.19 -7.62 22.98
C LEU A 64 -6.68 -8.90 23.68
N THR A 65 -5.50 -9.37 23.34
CA THR A 65 -4.88 -10.56 23.93
C THR A 65 -4.12 -10.24 25.22
N ASN A 66 -4.08 -8.98 25.67
CA ASN A 66 -3.35 -8.51 26.86
C ASN A 66 -1.88 -8.96 26.88
N ARG A 67 -1.24 -8.98 25.72
CA ARG A 67 0.13 -9.49 25.52
C ARG A 67 1.23 -8.47 25.71
N PHE A 68 0.92 -7.24 26.05
CA PHE A 68 1.98 -6.25 26.29
C PHE A 68 2.68 -6.56 27.62
N ILE A 69 3.89 -7.05 27.52
CA ILE A 69 4.83 -7.27 28.62
C ILE A 69 5.93 -6.23 28.51
N GLU A 70 6.47 -5.74 29.61
CA GLU A 70 7.60 -4.82 29.60
C GLU A 70 8.81 -5.48 28.96
N GLY A 71 9.45 -4.76 28.04
CA GLY A 71 10.57 -5.25 27.24
C GLY A 71 10.29 -5.16 25.74
N THR A 72 10.96 -6.01 24.99
CA THR A 72 10.87 -6.06 23.52
C THR A 72 10.43 -7.45 23.08
N GLU A 73 9.46 -7.52 22.21
CA GLU A 73 9.03 -8.75 21.57
C GLU A 73 8.87 -8.52 20.06
N SER A 74 9.08 -9.57 19.28
CA SER A 74 8.96 -9.56 17.83
C SER A 74 8.30 -10.84 17.32
N GLY A 75 7.63 -10.74 16.18
CA GLY A 75 6.97 -11.90 15.59
C GLY A 75 6.62 -11.71 14.11
N ASP A 76 6.09 -12.78 13.52
CA ASP A 76 5.53 -12.74 12.16
C ASP A 76 4.07 -12.32 12.21
N LEU A 77 3.71 -11.39 11.33
CA LEU A 77 2.34 -10.88 11.28
C LEU A 77 1.36 -11.90 10.69
N GLY A 78 1.86 -12.81 9.85
CA GLY A 78 1.07 -13.91 9.29
C GLY A 78 0.61 -14.90 10.36
N GLU A 79 1.39 -15.11 11.41
CA GLU A 79 1.00 -15.94 12.55
C GLU A 79 -0.06 -15.26 13.43
N LEU A 80 0.01 -13.93 13.54
CA LEU A 80 -0.90 -13.14 14.37
C LEU A 80 -2.25 -12.88 13.70
N LEU A 81 -2.25 -12.52 12.41
CA LEU A 81 -3.43 -12.03 11.67
C LEU A 81 -3.83 -12.93 10.48
N GLY A 82 -3.08 -13.99 10.21
CA GLY A 82 -3.36 -14.96 9.16
C GLY A 82 -2.60 -14.75 7.86
N ASP A 83 -2.83 -15.66 6.91
CA ASP A 83 -2.03 -15.83 5.68
C ASP A 83 -1.95 -14.60 4.77
N GLY A 84 -2.91 -13.69 4.84
CA GLY A 84 -2.92 -12.46 4.06
C GLY A 84 -1.80 -11.47 4.42
N TYR A 85 -1.17 -11.67 5.58
CA TYR A 85 -0.14 -10.78 6.14
C TYR A 85 1.25 -11.40 6.15
N LYS A 86 1.46 -12.52 5.45
CA LYS A 86 2.77 -13.15 5.30
C LYS A 86 3.81 -12.20 4.72
N GLY A 87 5.03 -12.25 5.25
CA GLY A 87 6.13 -11.38 4.84
C GLY A 87 6.17 -10.03 5.56
N TYR A 88 5.32 -9.84 6.55
CA TYR A 88 5.40 -8.72 7.49
C TYR A 88 5.87 -9.21 8.85
N THR A 89 6.81 -8.49 9.44
CA THR A 89 7.27 -8.69 10.81
C THR A 89 6.86 -7.50 11.66
N TRP A 90 6.54 -7.77 12.92
CA TRP A 90 6.25 -6.74 13.89
C TRP A 90 7.24 -6.84 15.06
N ASP A 91 7.60 -5.68 15.57
CA ASP A 91 8.41 -5.52 16.76
C ASP A 91 7.69 -4.54 17.68
N TYR A 92 7.60 -4.82 18.97
CA TYR A 92 7.23 -3.80 19.93
C TYR A 92 8.26 -3.67 21.05
N ALA A 93 8.37 -2.46 21.57
CA ALA A 93 9.13 -2.14 22.76
C ALA A 93 8.21 -1.42 23.75
N VAL A 94 8.22 -1.87 24.98
CA VAL A 94 7.46 -1.28 26.07
C VAL A 94 8.42 -0.78 27.12
N ASP A 95 8.39 0.52 27.33
CA ASP A 95 9.19 1.22 28.34
C ASP A 95 8.30 2.03 29.26
N GLU A 96 8.64 2.09 30.56
CA GLU A 96 7.97 3.02 31.49
C GLU A 96 8.39 4.46 31.15
N ALA A 97 7.46 5.26 30.65
CA ALA A 97 7.72 6.64 30.23
C ALA A 97 7.93 7.60 31.41
N GLN A 98 7.29 7.33 32.54
CA GLN A 98 7.40 8.08 33.80
C GLN A 98 7.07 7.18 34.99
N SER A 99 7.67 7.43 36.14
CA SER A 99 7.43 6.71 37.41
C SER A 99 5.97 6.73 37.92
N ASN A 100 5.02 7.08 37.08
CA ASN A 100 3.59 7.22 37.37
C ASN A 100 2.75 6.11 36.72
N LYS A 101 3.34 4.95 36.43
CA LYS A 101 2.61 3.82 35.81
C LYS A 101 2.09 4.16 34.39
N LEU A 102 2.77 5.06 33.71
CA LEU A 102 2.57 5.41 32.32
C LEU A 102 3.60 4.68 31.47
N PHE A 103 3.14 3.77 30.62
CA PHE A 103 3.98 2.98 29.74
C PHE A 103 3.89 3.49 28.33
N GLN A 104 5.04 3.57 27.67
CA GLN A 104 5.14 3.87 26.25
C GLN A 104 5.36 2.59 25.48
N VAL A 105 4.44 2.29 24.57
CA VAL A 105 4.57 1.15 23.63
C VAL A 105 4.88 1.70 22.26
N VAL A 106 6.01 1.29 21.73
CA VAL A 106 6.46 1.62 20.37
C VAL A 106 6.32 0.37 19.53
N ILE A 107 5.44 0.39 18.54
CA ILE A 107 5.20 -0.71 17.61
C ILE A 107 5.80 -0.34 16.27
N VAL A 108 6.62 -1.22 15.71
CA VAL A 108 7.28 -1.07 14.41
C VAL A 108 6.89 -2.24 13.52
N LEU A 109 6.41 -1.94 12.33
CA LEU A 109 6.11 -2.92 11.30
C LEU A 109 7.11 -2.82 10.17
N GLN A 110 7.65 -3.95 9.76
CA GLN A 110 8.59 -4.06 8.67
C GLN A 110 8.07 -5.05 7.63
N ARG A 111 8.36 -4.78 6.38
CA ARG A 111 8.09 -5.70 5.28
C ARG A 111 9.39 -6.09 4.60
N ASN A 112 9.63 -7.39 4.51
CA ASN A 112 10.83 -7.96 3.90
C ASN A 112 10.68 -8.20 2.38
N GLU A 113 9.86 -7.42 1.68
CA GLU A 113 9.70 -7.56 0.24
C GLU A 113 10.20 -6.33 -0.51
N GLY A 114 11.18 -6.56 -1.39
CA GLY A 114 11.68 -5.59 -2.34
C GLY A 114 12.81 -4.69 -1.83
N SER A 115 13.20 -3.75 -2.68
CA SER A 115 14.39 -2.89 -2.53
C SER A 115 14.29 -1.84 -1.41
N LYS A 116 13.12 -1.69 -0.79
CA LYS A 116 12.90 -0.77 0.35
C LYS A 116 11.88 -1.39 1.30
N PRO A 117 12.25 -1.71 2.53
CA PRO A 117 11.29 -2.15 3.53
C PRO A 117 10.30 -1.00 3.82
N VAL A 118 9.01 -1.29 3.70
CA VAL A 118 7.98 -0.35 4.15
C VAL A 118 7.91 -0.48 5.67
N VAL A 119 8.20 0.61 6.38
CA VAL A 119 8.15 0.65 7.84
C VAL A 119 6.97 1.52 8.25
N SER A 120 6.05 0.95 9.03
CA SER A 120 5.03 1.69 9.75
C SER A 120 5.40 1.69 11.24
N LYS A 121 5.31 2.86 11.89
CA LYS A 121 5.63 3.01 13.30
C LYS A 121 4.47 3.71 14.02
N MET A 122 4.06 3.16 15.14
CA MET A 122 3.06 3.73 16.03
C MET A 122 3.60 3.80 17.46
N THR A 123 3.29 4.86 18.16
CA THR A 123 3.62 5.00 19.57
C THR A 123 2.31 5.24 20.34
N VAL A 124 2.07 4.42 21.36
CA VAL A 124 0.88 4.49 22.19
C VAL A 124 1.30 4.62 23.63
N LEU A 125 0.58 5.43 24.39
CA LEU A 125 0.76 5.57 25.82
C LEU A 125 -0.35 4.80 26.54
N PHE A 126 0.03 3.90 27.45
CA PHE A 126 -0.88 3.15 28.30
C PHE A 126 -0.71 3.58 29.74
N TYR A 127 -1.83 3.86 30.39
CA TYR A 127 -1.87 4.14 31.83
C TYR A 127 -2.45 2.92 32.56
N ARG A 128 -1.67 2.30 33.45
CA ARG A 128 -2.09 1.17 34.29
C ARG A 128 -1.82 1.47 35.77
N PRO A 129 -2.80 2.00 36.49
CA PRO A 129 -2.63 2.38 37.87
C PRO A 129 -2.37 1.21 38.84
N ASP A 130 -2.85 0.02 38.49
CA ASP A 130 -2.77 -1.18 39.33
C ASP A 130 -1.56 -2.09 39.02
N SER A 131 -0.71 -1.71 38.05
CA SER A 131 0.50 -2.47 37.76
C SER A 131 1.58 -2.22 38.81
N PRO A 132 2.31 -3.26 39.25
CA PRO A 132 3.49 -3.07 40.06
C PRO A 132 4.52 -2.22 39.29
N PRO A 133 5.40 -1.47 39.94
CA PRO A 133 6.43 -0.68 39.28
C PRO A 133 7.29 -1.59 38.38
N GLY A 134 7.47 -1.18 37.11
CA GLY A 134 8.26 -1.93 36.12
C GLY A 134 7.55 -3.12 35.50
N SER A 135 6.24 -3.29 35.63
CA SER A 135 5.50 -4.40 35.02
C SER A 135 4.18 -3.96 34.40
N LEU A 136 4.01 -4.27 33.12
CA LEU A 136 2.71 -4.25 32.47
C LEU A 136 1.88 -5.52 32.77
N ASP A 137 2.48 -6.48 33.45
CA ASP A 137 1.79 -7.70 33.83
C ASP A 137 0.68 -7.37 34.83
N GLY A 138 -0.50 -7.09 34.28
CA GLY A 138 -1.72 -6.93 35.04
C GLY A 138 -2.02 -8.25 35.74
N GLY A 139 -1.78 -8.29 37.04
CA GLY A 139 -2.03 -9.47 37.85
C GLY A 139 -3.34 -10.13 37.50
N ASN A 140 -3.28 -11.45 37.43
CA ASN A 140 -4.37 -12.41 37.31
C ASN A 140 -5.73 -11.82 37.68
N PHE A 141 -6.56 -11.57 36.68
CA PHE A 141 -7.99 -11.50 36.91
C PHE A 141 -8.46 -12.92 37.30
N LYS A 142 -8.66 -13.14 38.58
CA LYS A 142 -9.42 -14.26 39.11
C LYS A 142 -10.90 -14.09 38.76
#